data_6ebe33c60f804f35d17e593f065dafaf
#
_entry.id   6ebe33c60f804f35d17e593f065dafaf
#
_cell.length_a   1.000
_cell.length_b   1.000
_cell.length_c   1.000
_cell.angle_alpha   90.00
_cell.angle_beta   90.00
_cell.angle_gamma   90.00
#
_symmetry.space_group_name_H-M   'P 1'
#
loop_
_entity.id
_entity.type
_entity.pdbx_description
1 polymer ?
#
loop_
_entity_poly.entity_id
_entity_poly.type
_entity_poly.pdbx_seq_one_letter_code
_entity_poly.pdbx_strand_id
1 'polypeptide(L)'
;MRHSIFKSFLRDLETHTNQQEKSDIEQYHIDCWSSCKAIKTSLKKLQIAEECIKSSYRFCPNEHEVAEYIEFHIENYLIRSRSIYDRVLIFTNYLCDIQMAKESVNHISITTNQKVIKANLKEKLKKINRACEVYRVERNGIVHHDKYANDRLEWVDTARKAKYILRNSGNNIGISDDVIAEQTAAIIVNHLAEFNNCSSKINEAVNEFLDSSIDIYDAYAKKHNKKE
;
A
#
# COMPACT_ATOMS: atom_id res chain seq x y z
N MET A 1 -16.16 2.77 -1.36
CA MET A 1 -16.07 1.30 -1.29
C MET A 1 -16.78 0.74 -2.53
N ARG A 2 -16.01 0.39 -3.61
CA ARG A 2 -16.62 0.00 -4.89
C ARG A 2 -16.60 -1.52 -5.14
N HIS A 3 -15.77 -2.29 -4.40
CA HIS A 3 -15.68 -3.74 -4.60
C HIS A 3 -16.88 -4.46 -4.01
N SER A 4 -17.40 -5.48 -4.71
CA SER A 4 -18.63 -6.21 -4.37
C SER A 4 -18.60 -6.90 -2.99
N ILE A 5 -17.41 -7.35 -2.54
CA ILE A 5 -17.24 -7.97 -1.21
C ILE A 5 -17.75 -7.08 -0.05
N PHE A 6 -17.66 -5.76 -0.20
CA PHE A 6 -18.16 -4.84 0.82
C PHE A 6 -19.67 -4.85 0.95
N LYS A 7 -20.41 -5.25 -0.12
CA LYS A 7 -21.86 -5.42 -0.04
C LYS A 7 -22.22 -6.64 0.82
N SER A 8 -21.47 -7.75 0.68
CA SER A 8 -21.65 -8.93 1.52
C SER A 8 -21.41 -8.60 3.00
N PHE A 9 -20.34 -7.88 3.31
CA PHE A 9 -20.06 -7.46 4.69
C PHE A 9 -21.15 -6.55 5.28
N LEU A 10 -21.64 -5.56 4.51
CA LEU A 10 -22.67 -4.63 4.98
C LEU A 10 -23.99 -5.35 5.23
N ARG A 11 -24.40 -6.25 4.34
CA ARG A 11 -25.60 -7.07 4.52
C ARG A 11 -25.59 -7.77 5.87
N ASP A 12 -24.46 -8.40 6.23
CA ASP A 12 -24.40 -9.25 7.41
C ASP A 12 -24.16 -8.40 8.70
N LEU A 13 -23.50 -7.25 8.61
CA LEU A 13 -23.34 -6.31 9.73
C LEU A 13 -24.66 -5.58 10.09
N GLU A 14 -25.53 -5.30 9.13
CA GLU A 14 -26.83 -4.64 9.37
C GLU A 14 -27.83 -5.52 10.14
N THR A 15 -27.67 -6.85 10.06
CA THR A 15 -28.56 -7.81 10.74
C THR A 15 -28.32 -7.91 12.25
N HIS A 16 -27.19 -7.40 12.79
CA HIS A 16 -26.73 -7.68 14.15
C HIS A 16 -26.63 -6.45 15.09
N THR A 17 -27.30 -5.34 14.80
CA THR A 17 -27.10 -4.05 15.49
C THR A 17 -27.64 -3.92 16.92
N ASN A 18 -28.26 -4.96 17.53
CA ASN A 18 -29.06 -4.82 18.76
C ASN A 18 -28.64 -5.67 19.97
N GLN A 19 -27.47 -6.31 20.02
CA GLN A 19 -27.09 -7.17 21.15
C GLN A 19 -25.92 -6.59 21.97
N GLN A 20 -25.99 -6.71 23.29
CA GLN A 20 -24.95 -6.22 24.23
C GLN A 20 -23.67 -7.08 24.23
N GLU A 21 -23.76 -8.37 23.89
CA GLU A 21 -22.61 -9.28 23.73
C GLU A 21 -22.52 -9.71 22.26
N LYS A 22 -21.32 -9.56 21.67
CA LYS A 22 -21.08 -9.97 20.30
C LYS A 22 -20.96 -11.49 20.21
N SER A 23 -21.70 -12.10 19.29
CA SER A 23 -21.52 -13.50 18.97
C SER A 23 -20.21 -13.73 18.18
N ASP A 24 -19.73 -14.97 18.13
CA ASP A 24 -18.51 -15.34 17.37
C ASP A 24 -18.66 -14.99 15.88
N ILE A 25 -19.87 -15.12 15.33
CA ILE A 25 -20.14 -14.78 13.93
C ILE A 25 -20.12 -13.27 13.67
N GLU A 26 -20.65 -12.47 14.59
CA GLU A 26 -20.56 -11.01 14.50
C GLU A 26 -19.10 -10.52 14.55
N GLN A 27 -18.30 -11.10 15.43
CA GLN A 27 -16.86 -10.78 15.51
C GLN A 27 -16.17 -11.15 14.18
N TYR A 28 -16.47 -12.30 13.59
CA TYR A 28 -15.96 -12.69 12.28
C TYR A 28 -16.31 -11.66 11.19
N HIS A 29 -17.57 -11.20 11.13
CA HIS A 29 -17.98 -10.17 10.16
C HIS A 29 -17.23 -8.86 10.36
N ILE A 30 -17.08 -8.40 11.60
CA ILE A 30 -16.33 -7.19 11.95
C ILE A 30 -14.86 -7.32 11.55
N ASP A 31 -14.23 -8.46 11.85
CA ASP A 31 -12.82 -8.69 11.54
C ASP A 31 -12.55 -8.76 10.05
N CYS A 32 -13.40 -9.44 9.29
CA CYS A 32 -13.34 -9.45 7.83
C CYS A 32 -13.53 -8.06 7.22
N TRP A 33 -14.53 -7.31 7.68
CA TRP A 33 -14.76 -5.93 7.24
C TRP A 33 -13.56 -5.04 7.52
N SER A 34 -13.09 -5.01 8.78
CA SER A 34 -12.03 -4.09 9.23
C SER A 34 -10.70 -4.39 8.53
N SER A 35 -10.34 -5.66 8.39
CA SER A 35 -9.10 -6.07 7.73
C SER A 35 -9.16 -5.83 6.20
N CYS A 36 -10.29 -6.09 5.55
CA CYS A 36 -10.47 -5.76 4.13
C CYS A 36 -10.43 -4.25 3.89
N LYS A 37 -11.05 -3.45 4.77
CA LYS A 37 -10.95 -1.97 4.73
C LYS A 37 -9.51 -1.50 4.86
N ALA A 38 -8.68 -2.16 5.68
CA ALA A 38 -7.26 -1.84 5.81
C ALA A 38 -6.48 -2.05 4.51
N ILE A 39 -6.79 -3.09 3.71
CA ILE A 39 -6.22 -3.30 2.37
C ILE A 39 -6.55 -2.09 1.47
N LYS A 40 -7.82 -1.71 1.37
CA LYS A 40 -8.27 -0.56 0.55
C LYS A 40 -7.63 0.75 0.99
N THR A 41 -7.48 0.95 2.29
CA THR A 41 -6.79 2.13 2.84
C THR A 41 -5.31 2.14 2.43
N SER A 42 -4.63 0.99 2.44
CA SER A 42 -3.22 0.90 2.02
C SER A 42 -3.06 1.20 0.52
N LEU A 43 -3.94 0.67 -0.34
CA LEU A 43 -3.96 1.00 -1.78
C LEU A 43 -4.17 2.50 -2.01
N LYS A 44 -5.10 3.14 -1.27
CA LYS A 44 -5.31 4.59 -1.37
C LYS A 44 -4.07 5.38 -0.95
N LYS A 45 -3.30 4.89 0.02
CA LYS A 45 -2.07 5.57 0.46
C LYS A 45 -0.97 5.53 -0.60
N LEU A 46 -0.89 4.50 -1.45
CA LEU A 46 0.00 4.52 -2.63
C LEU A 46 -0.40 5.64 -3.60
N GLN A 47 -1.69 5.73 -3.93
CA GLN A 47 -2.20 6.78 -4.81
C GLN A 47 -1.92 8.19 -4.26
N ILE A 48 -2.02 8.38 -2.93
CA ILE A 48 -1.67 9.65 -2.29
C ILE A 48 -0.17 9.94 -2.47
N ALA A 49 0.72 8.96 -2.29
CA ALA A 49 2.15 9.15 -2.48
C ALA A 49 2.48 9.54 -3.93
N GLU A 50 1.88 8.87 -4.92
CA GLU A 50 2.01 9.21 -6.34
C GLU A 50 1.53 10.65 -6.64
N GLU A 51 0.38 11.05 -6.09
CA GLU A 51 -0.16 12.39 -6.28
C GLU A 51 0.71 13.46 -5.61
N CYS A 52 1.29 13.17 -4.44
CA CYS A 52 2.24 14.07 -3.79
C CYS A 52 3.51 14.26 -4.62
N ILE A 53 4.06 13.18 -5.21
CA ILE A 53 5.22 13.28 -6.12
C ILE A 53 4.85 14.13 -7.35
N LYS A 54 3.72 13.84 -7.98
CA LYS A 54 3.21 14.56 -9.15
C LYS A 54 3.03 16.05 -8.90
N SER A 55 2.56 16.41 -7.72
CA SER A 55 2.21 17.78 -7.35
C SER A 55 3.24 18.40 -6.40
N SER A 56 4.49 17.92 -6.40
CA SER A 56 5.54 18.34 -5.45
C SER A 56 5.76 19.84 -5.43
N TYR A 57 5.83 20.51 -6.59
CA TYR A 57 5.97 21.97 -6.68
C TYR A 57 4.77 22.75 -6.11
N ARG A 58 3.59 22.14 -6.06
CA ARG A 58 2.39 22.76 -5.49
C ARG A 58 2.33 22.62 -3.98
N PHE A 59 2.78 21.48 -3.45
CA PHE A 59 2.61 21.14 -2.05
C PHE A 59 3.85 21.44 -1.20
N CYS A 60 5.05 21.51 -1.82
CA CYS A 60 6.26 21.90 -1.11
C CYS A 60 6.33 23.44 -1.02
N PRO A 61 6.32 24.03 0.18
CA PRO A 61 6.31 25.48 0.35
C PRO A 61 7.64 26.14 -0.05
N ASN A 62 8.74 25.41 0.05
CA ASN A 62 10.08 25.90 -0.21
C ASN A 62 10.68 25.25 -1.45
N GLU A 63 10.97 26.04 -2.47
CA GLU A 63 11.48 25.53 -3.75
C GLU A 63 12.79 24.74 -3.60
N HIS A 64 13.65 25.12 -2.65
CA HIS A 64 14.92 24.44 -2.38
C HIS A 64 14.77 23.08 -1.68
N GLU A 65 13.61 22.77 -1.11
CA GLU A 65 13.28 21.51 -0.41
C GLU A 65 12.49 20.53 -1.30
N VAL A 66 12.17 20.90 -2.54
CA VAL A 66 11.34 20.06 -3.44
C VAL A 66 11.94 18.68 -3.66
N ALA A 67 13.27 18.55 -3.72
CA ALA A 67 13.93 17.27 -3.90
C ALA A 67 13.73 16.34 -2.68
N GLU A 68 13.91 16.87 -1.46
CA GLU A 68 13.64 16.12 -0.21
C GLU A 68 12.16 15.73 -0.10
N TYR A 69 11.24 16.61 -0.51
CA TYR A 69 9.82 16.29 -0.54
C TYR A 69 9.51 15.13 -1.49
N ILE A 70 10.10 15.12 -2.68
CA ILE A 70 9.98 14.03 -3.65
C ILE A 70 10.55 12.74 -3.08
N GLU A 71 11.77 12.78 -2.50
CA GLU A 71 12.44 11.64 -1.87
C GLU A 71 11.56 11.00 -0.81
N PHE A 72 11.05 11.79 0.13
CA PHE A 72 10.15 11.33 1.19
C PHE A 72 8.94 10.57 0.63
N HIS A 73 8.33 11.07 -0.44
CA HIS A 73 7.15 10.41 -1.02
C HIS A 73 7.49 9.18 -1.86
N ILE A 74 8.68 9.12 -2.47
CA ILE A 74 9.22 7.90 -3.09
C ILE A 74 9.42 6.83 -2.01
N GLU A 75 10.11 7.13 -0.93
CA GLU A 75 10.31 6.22 0.20
C GLU A 75 8.99 5.73 0.80
N ASN A 76 8.05 6.66 0.98
CA ASN A 76 6.72 6.35 1.47
C ASN A 76 5.97 5.36 0.56
N TYR A 77 6.09 5.52 -0.77
CA TYR A 77 5.54 4.59 -1.74
C TYR A 77 6.19 3.20 -1.61
N LEU A 78 7.52 3.15 -1.62
CA LEU A 78 8.31 1.91 -1.57
C LEU A 78 8.02 1.08 -0.30
N ILE A 79 7.97 1.73 0.86
CA ILE A 79 7.64 1.07 2.13
C ILE A 79 6.19 0.57 2.14
N ARG A 80 5.24 1.39 1.65
CA ARG A 80 3.81 1.06 1.69
C ARG A 80 3.40 0.00 0.69
N SER A 81 4.07 -0.13 -0.45
CA SER A 81 3.78 -1.18 -1.43
C SER A 81 3.82 -2.56 -0.79
N ARG A 82 4.80 -2.84 0.05
CA ARG A 82 4.92 -4.11 0.80
C ARG A 82 3.81 -4.28 1.84
N SER A 83 3.45 -3.21 2.55
CA SER A 83 2.46 -3.28 3.63
C SER A 83 1.06 -3.75 3.15
N ILE A 84 0.77 -3.65 1.85
CA ILE A 84 -0.47 -4.16 1.26
C ILE A 84 -0.54 -5.68 1.42
N TYR A 85 0.54 -6.39 1.11
CA TYR A 85 0.57 -7.84 1.25
C TYR A 85 0.38 -8.29 2.69
N ASP A 86 0.99 -7.61 3.64
CA ASP A 86 0.81 -7.92 5.07
C ASP A 86 -0.66 -7.76 5.50
N ARG A 87 -1.36 -6.73 5.00
CA ARG A 87 -2.81 -6.55 5.22
C ARG A 87 -3.63 -7.66 4.57
N VAL A 88 -3.24 -8.14 3.39
CA VAL A 88 -3.90 -9.26 2.72
C VAL A 88 -3.72 -10.55 3.53
N LEU A 89 -2.55 -10.80 4.09
CA LEU A 89 -2.34 -11.97 4.97
C LEU A 89 -3.22 -11.91 6.23
N ILE A 90 -3.32 -10.74 6.87
CA ILE A 90 -4.20 -10.53 8.04
C ILE A 90 -5.67 -10.76 7.65
N PHE A 91 -6.11 -10.23 6.50
CA PHE A 91 -7.48 -10.47 6.02
C PHE A 91 -7.72 -11.96 5.74
N THR A 92 -6.75 -12.66 5.12
CA THR A 92 -6.84 -14.11 4.87
C THR A 92 -6.96 -14.91 6.17
N ASN A 93 -6.25 -14.49 7.22
CA ASN A 93 -6.34 -15.11 8.55
C ASN A 93 -7.79 -15.08 9.09
N TYR A 94 -8.45 -13.94 8.97
CA TYR A 94 -9.86 -13.82 9.39
C TYR A 94 -10.83 -14.52 8.43
N LEU A 95 -10.70 -14.27 7.12
CA LEU A 95 -11.56 -14.84 6.09
C LEU A 95 -11.64 -16.37 6.16
N CYS A 96 -10.50 -17.02 6.39
CA CYS A 96 -10.41 -18.47 6.51
C CYS A 96 -10.61 -18.96 7.97
N ASP A 97 -10.98 -18.08 8.90
CA ASP A 97 -11.16 -18.40 10.31
C ASP A 97 -9.98 -19.19 10.90
N ILE A 98 -8.75 -18.73 10.63
CA ILE A 98 -7.54 -19.37 11.12
C ILE A 98 -7.29 -19.03 12.59
N GLN A 99 -7.62 -17.78 12.99
CA GLN A 99 -7.54 -17.23 14.34
C GLN A 99 -6.11 -17.17 14.92
N MET A 100 -5.12 -16.96 14.05
CA MET A 100 -3.75 -16.68 14.50
C MET A 100 -3.63 -15.28 15.07
N ALA A 101 -2.80 -15.10 16.10
CA ALA A 101 -2.40 -13.77 16.58
C ALA A 101 -1.76 -12.97 15.44
N LYS A 102 -2.07 -11.66 15.35
CA LYS A 102 -1.64 -10.80 14.22
C LYS A 102 -0.12 -10.78 14.03
N GLU A 103 0.62 -10.85 15.13
CA GLU A 103 2.08 -10.86 15.17
C GLU A 103 2.69 -12.15 14.59
N SER A 104 1.92 -13.24 14.60
CA SER A 104 2.32 -14.55 14.06
C SER A 104 1.95 -14.73 12.59
N VAL A 105 1.13 -13.81 12.03
CA VAL A 105 0.70 -13.87 10.63
C VAL A 105 1.87 -13.51 9.72
N ASN A 106 2.29 -14.48 8.89
CA ASN A 106 3.34 -14.30 7.89
C ASN A 106 3.06 -15.11 6.64
N HIS A 107 3.88 -14.92 5.59
CA HIS A 107 3.71 -15.59 4.30
C HIS A 107 3.63 -17.12 4.44
N ILE A 108 4.56 -17.72 5.19
CA ILE A 108 4.65 -19.18 5.31
C ILE A 108 3.45 -19.69 6.10
N SER A 109 3.17 -19.13 7.28
CA SER A 109 2.09 -19.58 8.15
C SER A 109 0.72 -19.56 7.48
N ILE A 110 0.46 -18.55 6.62
CA ILE A 110 -0.81 -18.45 5.90
C ILE A 110 -0.84 -19.35 4.66
N THR A 111 0.21 -19.33 3.81
CA THR A 111 0.17 -20.07 2.53
C THR A 111 0.29 -21.59 2.69
N THR A 112 0.76 -22.08 3.83
CA THR A 112 0.81 -23.52 4.16
C THR A 112 -0.39 -23.99 4.97
N ASN A 113 -1.27 -23.09 5.42
CA ASN A 113 -2.44 -23.46 6.20
C ASN A 113 -3.45 -24.23 5.35
N GLN A 114 -3.95 -25.35 5.89
CA GLN A 114 -4.88 -26.24 5.18
C GLN A 114 -6.20 -25.57 4.78
N LYS A 115 -6.71 -24.63 5.60
CA LYS A 115 -7.92 -23.87 5.27
C LYS A 115 -7.70 -22.98 4.02
N VAL A 116 -6.53 -22.34 3.90
CA VAL A 116 -6.13 -21.50 2.75
C VAL A 116 -5.92 -22.34 1.49
N ILE A 117 -5.31 -23.51 1.62
CA ILE A 117 -5.09 -24.45 0.51
C ILE A 117 -6.44 -24.95 -0.01
N LYS A 118 -7.35 -25.39 0.86
CA LYS A 118 -8.69 -25.83 0.51
C LYS A 118 -9.53 -24.71 -0.15
N ALA A 119 -9.33 -23.47 0.26
CA ALA A 119 -9.96 -22.28 -0.32
C ALA A 119 -9.34 -21.83 -1.67
N ASN A 120 -8.31 -22.54 -2.18
CA ASN A 120 -7.60 -22.20 -3.42
C ASN A 120 -7.02 -20.76 -3.47
N LEU A 121 -6.65 -20.20 -2.31
CA LEU A 121 -6.13 -18.83 -2.22
C LEU A 121 -4.61 -18.74 -2.38
N LYS A 122 -3.88 -19.85 -2.25
CA LYS A 122 -2.41 -19.88 -2.21
C LYS A 122 -1.75 -19.18 -3.41
N GLU A 123 -2.18 -19.47 -4.64
CA GLU A 123 -1.57 -18.88 -5.85
C GLU A 123 -1.92 -17.40 -5.99
N LYS A 124 -3.12 -16.97 -5.57
CA LYS A 124 -3.50 -15.56 -5.54
C LYS A 124 -2.64 -14.77 -4.54
N LEU A 125 -2.40 -15.33 -3.36
CA LEU A 125 -1.50 -14.75 -2.36
C LEU A 125 -0.07 -14.62 -2.89
N LYS A 126 0.44 -15.62 -3.61
CA LYS A 126 1.75 -15.54 -4.26
C LYS A 126 1.79 -14.46 -5.35
N LYS A 127 0.71 -14.30 -6.16
CA LYS A 127 0.60 -13.24 -7.17
C LYS A 127 0.72 -11.87 -6.54
N ILE A 128 -0.01 -11.61 -5.45
CA ILE A 128 0.05 -10.35 -4.71
C ILE A 128 1.45 -10.15 -4.11
N ASN A 129 2.01 -11.19 -3.49
CA ASN A 129 3.37 -11.10 -2.92
C ASN A 129 4.40 -10.66 -3.96
N ARG A 130 4.41 -11.29 -5.14
CA ARG A 130 5.31 -10.93 -6.23
C ARG A 130 5.13 -9.48 -6.68
N ALA A 131 3.88 -9.03 -6.81
CA ALA A 131 3.58 -7.64 -7.18
C ALA A 131 4.06 -6.63 -6.14
N CYS A 132 3.97 -6.96 -4.84
CA CYS A 132 4.41 -6.11 -3.74
C CYS A 132 5.92 -6.18 -3.43
N GLU A 133 6.66 -7.14 -4.00
CA GLU A 133 8.10 -7.34 -3.78
C GLU A 133 8.98 -6.69 -4.87
N VAL A 134 8.38 -6.00 -5.85
CA VAL A 134 9.11 -5.39 -6.97
C VAL A 134 10.24 -4.48 -6.48
N TYR A 135 10.02 -3.72 -5.43
CA TYR A 135 10.98 -2.76 -4.86
C TYR A 135 11.60 -3.26 -3.54
N ARG A 136 11.84 -4.57 -3.43
CA ARG A 136 12.37 -5.15 -2.19
C ARG A 136 13.77 -4.64 -1.85
N VAL A 137 14.62 -4.46 -2.85
CA VAL A 137 16.02 -4.02 -2.65
C VAL A 137 16.04 -2.58 -2.17
N GLU A 138 15.34 -1.69 -2.87
CA GLU A 138 15.25 -0.26 -2.55
C GLU A 138 14.64 -0.06 -1.17
N ARG A 139 13.51 -0.73 -0.88
CA ARG A 139 12.88 -0.69 0.44
C ARG A 139 13.83 -1.14 1.56
N ASN A 140 14.58 -2.22 1.35
CA ASN A 140 15.53 -2.69 2.36
C ASN A 140 16.66 -1.67 2.56
N GLY A 141 17.12 -0.99 1.50
CA GLY A 141 18.03 0.13 1.60
C GLY A 141 17.49 1.22 2.52
N ILE A 142 16.27 1.68 2.29
CA ILE A 142 15.61 2.71 3.11
C ILE A 142 15.50 2.26 4.57
N VAL A 143 15.04 1.05 4.83
CA VAL A 143 14.80 0.56 6.21
C VAL A 143 16.11 0.34 6.99
N HIS A 144 17.21 -0.03 6.33
CA HIS A 144 18.45 -0.40 6.99
C HIS A 144 19.57 0.66 6.87
N HIS A 145 19.44 1.60 5.91
CA HIS A 145 20.46 2.63 5.62
C HIS A 145 19.89 4.06 5.67
N ASP A 146 18.64 4.21 6.09
CA ASP A 146 17.93 5.48 6.31
C ASP A 146 17.79 6.42 5.10
N LYS A 147 18.07 5.94 3.85
CA LYS A 147 18.03 6.79 2.66
C LYS A 147 17.69 6.01 1.39
N TYR A 148 16.87 6.64 0.55
CA TYR A 148 16.68 6.23 -0.84
C TYR A 148 17.86 6.72 -1.69
N ALA A 149 18.69 5.81 -2.20
CA ALA A 149 19.86 6.16 -3.01
C ALA A 149 19.44 6.44 -4.47
N ASN A 150 19.57 7.70 -4.90
CA ASN A 150 19.34 8.13 -6.28
C ASN A 150 20.22 9.34 -6.63
N ASP A 151 21.30 9.11 -7.39
CA ASP A 151 22.30 10.13 -7.73
C ASP A 151 21.70 11.38 -8.40
N ARG A 152 20.65 11.20 -9.24
CA ARG A 152 20.00 12.33 -9.91
C ARG A 152 19.22 13.19 -8.94
N LEU A 153 18.51 12.57 -8.00
CA LEU A 153 17.76 13.28 -6.98
C LEU A 153 18.68 14.00 -6.03
N GLU A 154 19.78 13.37 -5.64
CA GLU A 154 20.84 13.98 -4.81
C GLU A 154 21.51 15.17 -5.51
N TRP A 155 21.76 15.07 -6.81
CA TRP A 155 22.25 16.19 -7.60
C TRP A 155 21.26 17.36 -7.61
N VAL A 156 19.97 17.10 -7.84
CA VAL A 156 18.92 18.14 -7.82
C VAL A 156 18.84 18.80 -6.44
N ASP A 157 18.86 18.03 -5.38
CA ASP A 157 18.85 18.53 -4.00
C ASP A 157 20.03 19.46 -3.73
N THR A 158 21.23 18.99 -4.05
CA THR A 158 22.48 19.76 -3.88
C THR A 158 22.47 21.05 -4.70
N ALA A 159 22.03 20.98 -5.97
CA ALA A 159 21.98 22.15 -6.84
C ALA A 159 21.00 23.22 -6.35
N ARG A 160 19.81 22.80 -5.86
CA ARG A 160 18.80 23.70 -5.30
C ARG A 160 19.26 24.38 -4.02
N LYS A 161 19.82 23.62 -3.10
CA LYS A 161 20.35 24.13 -1.81
C LYS A 161 21.52 25.07 -2.03
N ALA A 162 22.48 24.71 -2.88
CA ALA A 162 23.61 25.56 -3.21
C ALA A 162 23.14 26.89 -3.83
N LYS A 163 22.18 26.84 -4.75
CA LYS A 163 21.60 28.02 -5.37
C LYS A 163 20.89 28.93 -4.37
N TYR A 164 20.13 28.35 -3.46
CA TYR A 164 19.45 29.08 -2.38
C TYR A 164 20.47 29.80 -1.47
N ILE A 165 21.54 29.12 -1.04
CA ILE A 165 22.59 29.69 -0.18
C ILE A 165 23.30 30.82 -0.90
N LEU A 166 23.72 30.62 -2.16
CA LEU A 166 24.46 31.60 -2.92
C LEU A 166 23.64 32.85 -3.26
N ARG A 167 22.35 32.69 -3.60
CA ARG A 167 21.44 33.83 -3.81
C ARG A 167 21.35 34.71 -2.55
N ASN A 168 21.22 34.07 -1.37
CA ASN A 168 21.18 34.80 -0.11
C ASN A 168 22.46 35.53 0.23
N SER A 169 23.60 35.10 -0.35
CA SER A 169 24.93 35.72 -0.20
C SER A 169 25.27 36.72 -1.33
N GLY A 170 24.28 37.02 -2.23
CA GLY A 170 24.53 37.92 -3.35
C GLY A 170 25.33 37.30 -4.51
N ASN A 171 25.57 36.00 -4.49
CA ASN A 171 26.31 35.24 -5.50
C ASN A 171 25.37 34.41 -6.39
N ASN A 172 25.89 33.94 -7.51
CA ASN A 172 25.15 33.06 -8.41
C ASN A 172 25.97 31.82 -8.75
N ILE A 173 25.28 30.66 -8.83
CA ILE A 173 25.86 29.42 -9.33
C ILE A 173 25.62 29.36 -10.85
N GLY A 174 26.55 28.84 -11.63
CA GLY A 174 26.49 28.76 -13.09
C GLY A 174 25.45 27.76 -13.64
N ILE A 175 24.64 27.10 -12.78
CA ILE A 175 23.58 26.18 -13.20
C ILE A 175 22.27 26.94 -13.38
N SER A 176 21.65 26.85 -14.57
CA SER A 176 20.38 27.51 -14.83
C SER A 176 19.19 26.85 -14.09
N ASP A 177 18.15 27.65 -13.78
CA ASP A 177 16.92 27.12 -13.18
C ASP A 177 16.23 26.12 -14.09
N ASP A 178 16.29 26.33 -15.41
CA ASP A 178 15.67 25.45 -16.40
C ASP A 178 16.28 24.04 -16.36
N VAL A 179 17.61 23.93 -16.24
CA VAL A 179 18.28 22.62 -16.12
C VAL A 179 17.84 21.88 -14.85
N ILE A 180 17.77 22.59 -13.73
CA ILE A 180 17.32 21.98 -12.47
C ILE A 180 15.86 21.55 -12.57
N ALA A 181 15.02 22.37 -13.16
CA ALA A 181 13.60 22.07 -13.36
C ALA A 181 13.39 20.86 -14.31
N GLU A 182 14.14 20.80 -15.42
CA GLU A 182 14.11 19.69 -16.37
C GLU A 182 14.53 18.37 -15.71
N GLN A 183 15.63 18.36 -14.95
CA GLN A 183 16.07 17.16 -14.23
C GLN A 183 15.05 16.73 -13.18
N THR A 184 14.48 17.68 -12.45
CA THR A 184 13.41 17.38 -11.48
C THR A 184 12.19 16.78 -12.16
N ALA A 185 11.74 17.35 -13.28
CA ALA A 185 10.61 16.84 -14.04
C ALA A 185 10.88 15.43 -14.59
N ALA A 186 12.07 15.17 -15.09
CA ALA A 186 12.46 13.83 -15.56
C ALA A 186 12.40 12.78 -14.43
N ILE A 187 12.88 13.12 -13.22
CA ILE A 187 12.78 12.25 -12.04
C ILE A 187 11.31 11.94 -11.72
N ILE A 188 10.46 12.95 -11.64
CA ILE A 188 9.03 12.81 -11.36
C ILE A 188 8.36 11.89 -12.39
N VAL A 189 8.56 12.17 -13.68
CA VAL A 189 7.94 11.41 -14.78
C VAL A 189 8.34 9.93 -14.75
N ASN A 190 9.64 9.64 -14.56
CA ASN A 190 10.14 8.27 -14.52
C ASN A 190 9.56 7.48 -13.35
N HIS A 191 9.62 8.05 -12.12
CA HIS A 191 9.06 7.37 -10.95
C HIS A 191 7.55 7.17 -11.05
N LEU A 192 6.81 8.16 -11.56
CA LEU A 192 5.36 8.01 -11.73
C LEU A 192 5.02 6.93 -12.76
N ALA A 193 5.77 6.79 -13.85
CA ALA A 193 5.56 5.74 -14.83
C ALA A 193 5.77 4.34 -14.22
N GLU A 194 6.86 4.16 -13.46
CA GLU A 194 7.16 2.91 -12.77
C GLU A 194 6.12 2.58 -11.68
N PHE A 195 5.76 3.56 -10.85
CA PHE A 195 4.81 3.38 -9.75
C PHE A 195 3.40 3.10 -10.25
N ASN A 196 2.94 3.79 -11.29
CA ASN A 196 1.65 3.51 -11.92
C ASN A 196 1.57 2.07 -12.45
N ASN A 197 2.63 1.57 -13.10
CA ASN A 197 2.70 0.18 -13.55
C ASN A 197 2.66 -0.81 -12.37
N CYS A 198 3.43 -0.55 -11.32
CA CYS A 198 3.45 -1.38 -10.11
C CYS A 198 2.08 -1.36 -9.40
N SER A 199 1.51 -0.17 -9.16
CA SER A 199 0.20 0.00 -8.53
C SER A 199 -0.92 -0.68 -9.31
N SER A 200 -0.87 -0.66 -10.65
CA SER A 200 -1.83 -1.36 -11.51
C SER A 200 -1.77 -2.87 -11.28
N LYS A 201 -0.58 -3.47 -11.27
CA LYS A 201 -0.38 -4.90 -11.01
C LYS A 201 -0.83 -5.31 -9.61
N ILE A 202 -0.52 -4.49 -8.60
CA ILE A 202 -0.97 -4.73 -7.22
C ILE A 202 -2.51 -4.68 -7.15
N ASN A 203 -3.13 -3.64 -7.73
CA ASN A 203 -4.58 -3.49 -7.72
C ASN A 203 -5.29 -4.66 -8.42
N GLU A 204 -4.78 -5.09 -9.59
CA GLU A 204 -5.31 -6.24 -10.33
C GLU A 204 -5.25 -7.51 -9.47
N ALA A 205 -4.08 -7.84 -8.92
CA ALA A 205 -3.89 -9.04 -8.10
C ALA A 205 -4.77 -9.02 -6.82
N VAL A 206 -4.89 -7.85 -6.18
CA VAL A 206 -5.75 -7.69 -5.00
C VAL A 206 -7.23 -7.83 -5.36
N ASN A 207 -7.69 -7.26 -6.48
CA ASN A 207 -9.10 -7.40 -6.89
C ASN A 207 -9.44 -8.86 -7.22
N GLU A 208 -8.62 -9.59 -7.97
CA GLU A 208 -8.80 -11.02 -8.24
C GLU A 208 -8.87 -11.87 -6.96
N PHE A 209 -8.06 -11.52 -5.97
CA PHE A 209 -8.09 -12.17 -4.66
C PHE A 209 -9.40 -11.85 -3.91
N LEU A 210 -9.83 -10.59 -3.90
CA LEU A 210 -11.06 -10.16 -3.24
C LEU A 210 -12.31 -10.76 -3.91
N ASP A 211 -12.33 -10.89 -5.25
CA ASP A 211 -13.42 -11.57 -5.97
C ASP A 211 -13.56 -13.02 -5.51
N SER A 212 -12.44 -13.74 -5.39
CA SER A 212 -12.45 -15.12 -4.90
C SER A 212 -12.78 -15.24 -3.40
N SER A 213 -12.64 -14.15 -2.65
CA SER A 213 -12.95 -14.12 -1.22
C SER A 213 -14.45 -14.02 -0.94
N ILE A 214 -15.26 -13.59 -1.91
CA ILE A 214 -16.71 -13.44 -1.74
C ILE A 214 -17.37 -14.78 -1.43
N ASP A 215 -17.11 -15.79 -2.27
CA ASP A 215 -17.72 -17.11 -2.11
C ASP A 215 -17.31 -17.79 -0.79
N ILE A 216 -16.04 -17.57 -0.38
CA ILE A 216 -15.52 -18.11 0.88
C ILE A 216 -16.24 -17.48 2.07
N TYR A 217 -16.35 -16.14 2.06
CA TYR A 217 -17.05 -15.39 3.08
C TYR A 217 -18.53 -15.78 3.18
N ASP A 218 -19.24 -15.80 2.04
CA ASP A 218 -20.65 -16.15 1.97
C ASP A 218 -20.92 -17.60 2.41
N ALA A 219 -20.03 -18.55 2.07
CA ALA A 219 -20.14 -19.94 2.51
C ALA A 219 -19.97 -20.06 4.03
N TYR A 220 -19.04 -19.31 4.63
CA TYR A 220 -18.84 -19.29 6.07
C TYR A 220 -20.04 -18.68 6.80
N ALA A 221 -20.50 -17.52 6.36
CA ALA A 221 -21.66 -16.83 6.92
C ALA A 221 -22.92 -17.72 6.89
N LYS A 222 -23.23 -18.38 5.74
CA LYS A 222 -24.38 -19.29 5.61
C LYS A 222 -24.29 -20.50 6.53
N LYS A 223 -23.10 -21.02 6.80
CA LYS A 223 -22.91 -22.18 7.68
C LYS A 223 -23.22 -21.85 9.14
N HIS A 224 -22.90 -20.65 9.58
CA HIS A 224 -23.06 -20.22 10.96
C HIS A 224 -24.45 -19.64 11.25
N ASN A 225 -25.05 -18.92 10.29
CA ASN A 225 -26.44 -18.42 10.41
C ASN A 225 -27.52 -19.54 10.43
N LYS A 226 -27.19 -20.79 10.07
CA LYS A 226 -28.10 -21.95 10.17
C LYS A 226 -28.04 -22.67 11.52
N LYS A 227 -27.16 -22.27 12.43
CA LYS A 227 -26.98 -22.88 13.75
C LYS A 227 -27.66 -22.10 14.88
N GLU A 228 -28.19 -20.92 14.58
CA GLU A 228 -29.13 -20.18 15.43
C GLU A 228 -30.59 -20.51 15.01
#